data_88dc35fb7f064fc95e262b3eaf754e44
#
_entry.id   88dc35fb7f064fc95e262b3eaf754e44
#
_cell.length_a   1.000
_cell.length_b   1.000
_cell.length_c   1.000
_cell.angle_alpha   90.00
_cell.angle_beta   90.00
_cell.angle_gamma   90.00
#
_symmetry.space_group_name_H-M   'P 1'
#
loop_
_entity.id
_entity.type
_entity.pdbx_description
1 polymer ?
#
loop_
_entity_poly.entity_id
_entity_poly.type
_entity_poly.pdbx_seq_one_letter_code
_entity_poly.pdbx_strand_id
1 'polypeptide(L)'
;MWTPRGLLHWIDAEPARARLRNWVATANGEIVGWATAALHWSTERGDVGWAWAGVREDARGRGIGARLFSLAEAHVLEVGARKLETFAHEGSVGERFAHARGYVRSRSERFSSLDPRAADLSRLPELERAKGAEGFRAVPLRAARERPRELHAVYAECEADMPADDAVTRLGYEEWLQETFESPDLDDDASTVVLAGEERPVALCFLEVDRDAGVAENEMTGTLRSFRLRGLARLAKLASIRAAAQQGIHEIWTGNDAENRGMLALNDELGYRPRIVRAQLARAPS
;
A
#
# COMPACT_ATOMS: atom_id res chain seq x y z
N MET A 1 1.03 -6.43 -2.39
CA MET A 1 1.06 -7.72 -3.11
C MET A 1 0.39 -7.50 -4.45
N TRP A 2 0.90 -8.06 -5.55
CA TRP A 2 0.28 -7.82 -6.86
C TRP A 2 -0.06 -9.15 -7.53
N THR A 3 -1.27 -9.24 -8.04
CA THR A 3 -1.58 -10.25 -9.05
C THR A 3 -0.87 -9.90 -10.35
N PRO A 4 -0.72 -10.83 -11.32
CA PRO A 4 -0.18 -10.48 -12.62
C PRO A 4 -0.95 -9.35 -13.33
N ARG A 5 -2.27 -9.33 -13.20
CA ARG A 5 -3.12 -8.27 -13.78
C ARG A 5 -2.98 -6.94 -13.03
N GLY A 6 -2.86 -6.99 -11.69
CA GLY A 6 -2.62 -5.80 -10.86
C GLY A 6 -1.26 -5.18 -11.14
N LEU A 7 -0.21 -5.99 -11.31
CA LEU A 7 1.11 -5.50 -11.72
C LEU A 7 1.07 -4.82 -13.09
N LEU A 8 0.39 -5.40 -14.07
CA LEU A 8 0.24 -4.78 -15.40
C LEU A 8 -0.56 -3.47 -15.31
N HIS A 9 -1.65 -3.48 -14.57
CA HIS A 9 -2.45 -2.29 -14.33
C HIS A 9 -1.62 -1.17 -13.69
N TRP A 10 -0.85 -1.47 -12.64
CA TRP A 10 0.04 -0.49 -12.00
C TRP A 10 1.07 0.08 -12.98
N ILE A 11 1.70 -0.77 -13.82
CA ILE A 11 2.66 -0.30 -14.84
C ILE A 11 1.98 0.64 -15.85
N ASP A 12 0.75 0.32 -16.26
CA ASP A 12 0.02 1.09 -17.26
C ASP A 12 -0.59 2.38 -16.68
N ALA A 13 -0.95 2.39 -15.39
CA ALA A 13 -1.52 3.53 -14.70
C ALA A 13 -0.47 4.58 -14.30
N GLU A 14 0.82 4.18 -14.19
CA GLU A 14 1.88 5.13 -13.83
C GLU A 14 1.96 6.30 -14.82
N PRO A 15 1.87 7.55 -14.35
CA PRO A 15 1.87 8.70 -15.24
C PRO A 15 3.22 8.88 -15.93
N ALA A 16 3.22 9.37 -17.16
CA ALA A 16 4.44 9.54 -17.97
C ALA A 16 5.52 10.39 -17.27
N ARG A 17 5.13 11.30 -16.35
CA ARG A 17 6.07 12.10 -15.54
C ARG A 17 6.84 11.27 -14.49
N ALA A 18 6.34 10.09 -14.10
CA ALA A 18 7.06 9.16 -13.23
C ALA A 18 8.32 8.59 -13.90
N ARG A 19 8.36 8.59 -15.24
CA ARG A 19 9.49 8.02 -15.99
C ARG A 19 9.77 6.58 -15.61
N LEU A 20 8.72 5.80 -15.29
CA LEU A 20 8.84 4.39 -14.89
C LEU A 20 9.60 3.59 -15.94
N ARG A 21 10.52 2.75 -15.46
CA ARG A 21 11.23 1.79 -16.30
C ARG A 21 11.46 0.49 -15.57
N ASN A 22 11.27 -0.59 -16.30
CA ASN A 22 11.45 -1.95 -15.81
C ASN A 22 12.56 -2.66 -16.57
N TRP A 23 13.29 -3.55 -15.90
CA TRP A 23 14.32 -4.43 -16.48
C TRP A 23 14.10 -5.85 -15.97
N VAL A 24 14.38 -6.81 -16.82
CA VAL A 24 14.42 -8.22 -16.44
C VAL A 24 15.79 -8.81 -16.74
N ALA A 25 16.27 -9.68 -15.88
CA ALA A 25 17.42 -10.53 -16.12
C ALA A 25 16.93 -11.93 -16.47
N THR A 26 17.42 -12.49 -17.57
CA THR A 26 17.10 -13.85 -18.00
C THR A 26 18.31 -14.77 -17.95
N ALA A 27 18.10 -16.02 -17.59
CA ALA A 27 19.08 -17.09 -17.67
C ALA A 27 18.38 -18.35 -18.19
N ASN A 28 18.95 -18.99 -19.20
CA ASN A 28 18.38 -20.19 -19.84
C ASN A 28 16.91 -20.01 -20.30
N GLY A 29 16.55 -18.81 -20.75
CA GLY A 29 15.18 -18.48 -21.20
C GLY A 29 14.19 -18.15 -20.08
N GLU A 30 14.56 -18.25 -18.81
CA GLU A 30 13.72 -17.92 -17.66
C GLU A 30 14.08 -16.56 -17.07
N ILE A 31 13.09 -15.84 -16.55
CA ILE A 31 13.30 -14.61 -15.77
C ILE A 31 13.84 -15.01 -14.39
N VAL A 32 15.04 -14.52 -14.05
CA VAL A 32 15.73 -14.78 -12.78
C VAL A 32 15.89 -13.53 -11.92
N GLY A 33 15.57 -12.36 -12.44
CA GLY A 33 15.59 -11.11 -11.69
C GLY A 33 14.81 -10.02 -12.41
N TRP A 34 14.40 -9.03 -11.62
CA TRP A 34 13.66 -7.86 -12.07
C TRP A 34 14.14 -6.62 -11.32
N ALA A 35 14.17 -5.49 -11.99
CA ALA A 35 14.36 -4.19 -11.39
C ALA A 35 13.33 -3.20 -11.94
N THR A 36 12.97 -2.24 -11.11
CA THR A 36 12.07 -1.15 -11.47
C THR A 36 12.59 0.15 -10.87
N ALA A 37 12.37 1.26 -11.54
CA ALA A 37 12.75 2.58 -11.06
C ALA A 37 11.86 3.67 -11.68
N ALA A 38 11.56 4.68 -10.88
CA ALA A 38 10.78 5.83 -11.31
C ALA A 38 11.11 7.07 -10.46
N LEU A 39 10.62 8.24 -10.87
CA LEU A 39 10.53 9.40 -10.02
C LEU A 39 9.28 9.28 -9.13
N HIS A 40 9.39 9.72 -7.89
CA HIS A 40 8.23 9.94 -7.02
C HIS A 40 7.47 11.17 -7.50
N TRP A 41 6.57 10.97 -8.44
CA TRP A 41 5.81 12.03 -9.08
C TRP A 41 4.76 12.67 -8.16
N SER A 42 4.43 12.00 -7.04
CA SER A 42 3.53 12.49 -5.99
C SER A 42 4.24 13.29 -4.89
N THR A 43 5.50 13.66 -5.05
CA THR A 43 6.21 14.54 -4.12
C THR A 43 6.28 15.97 -4.64
N GLU A 44 6.17 16.96 -3.73
CA GLU A 44 6.32 18.38 -4.11
C GLU A 44 7.71 18.70 -4.69
N ARG A 45 8.72 17.93 -4.31
CA ARG A 45 10.10 18.11 -4.80
C ARG A 45 10.24 17.77 -6.28
N GLY A 46 9.57 16.70 -6.75
CA GLY A 46 9.68 16.23 -8.13
C GLY A 46 11.07 15.69 -8.54
N ASP A 47 12.04 15.64 -7.59
CA ASP A 47 13.42 15.21 -7.82
C ASP A 47 13.83 14.02 -6.93
N VAL A 48 12.85 13.31 -6.38
CA VAL A 48 13.05 12.07 -5.63
C VAL A 48 12.87 10.90 -6.58
N GLY A 49 13.90 10.07 -6.72
CA GLY A 49 13.83 8.84 -7.51
C GLY A 49 13.89 7.62 -6.61
N TRP A 50 13.16 6.60 -6.97
CA TRP A 50 13.23 5.32 -6.28
C TRP A 50 13.67 4.21 -7.23
N ALA A 51 14.39 3.24 -6.70
CA ALA A 51 14.87 2.09 -7.44
C ALA A 51 14.78 0.83 -6.57
N TRP A 52 14.36 -0.27 -7.18
CA TRP A 52 14.31 -1.56 -6.51
C TRP A 52 14.76 -2.67 -7.45
N ALA A 53 15.34 -3.75 -6.88
CA ALA A 53 15.70 -4.94 -7.63
C ALA A 53 15.51 -6.20 -6.79
N GLY A 54 14.97 -7.23 -7.41
CA GLY A 54 14.83 -8.58 -6.86
C GLY A 54 15.52 -9.62 -7.72
N VAL A 55 16.10 -10.64 -7.08
CA VAL A 55 16.73 -11.78 -7.77
C VAL A 55 16.24 -13.06 -7.13
N ARG A 56 15.80 -14.00 -7.97
CA ARG A 56 15.38 -15.34 -7.58
C ARG A 56 16.50 -15.99 -6.74
N GLU A 57 16.14 -16.70 -5.69
CA GLU A 57 17.09 -17.18 -4.68
C GLU A 57 18.21 -18.02 -5.26
N ASP A 58 17.89 -18.95 -6.16
CA ASP A 58 18.85 -19.84 -6.83
C ASP A 58 19.80 -19.13 -7.82
N ALA A 59 19.49 -17.87 -8.17
CA ALA A 59 20.30 -17.03 -9.06
C ALA A 59 21.12 -15.96 -8.33
N ARG A 60 21.00 -15.87 -7.01
CA ARG A 60 21.74 -14.89 -6.19
C ARG A 60 23.26 -15.18 -6.16
N GLY A 61 24.04 -14.22 -5.70
CA GLY A 61 25.51 -14.33 -5.57
C GLY A 61 26.27 -14.23 -6.89
N ARG A 62 25.60 -13.97 -8.03
CA ARG A 62 26.22 -13.92 -9.38
C ARG A 62 26.31 -12.49 -9.95
N GLY A 63 26.14 -11.46 -9.12
CA GLY A 63 26.19 -10.05 -9.55
C GLY A 63 24.93 -9.54 -10.25
N ILE A 64 23.92 -10.37 -10.49
CA ILE A 64 22.68 -9.99 -11.23
C ILE A 64 21.99 -8.82 -10.53
N GLY A 65 21.75 -8.92 -9.23
CA GLY A 65 21.10 -7.86 -8.45
C GLY A 65 21.86 -6.55 -8.47
N ALA A 66 23.19 -6.61 -8.38
CA ALA A 66 24.05 -5.44 -8.45
C ALA A 66 23.91 -4.73 -9.80
N ARG A 67 23.90 -5.49 -10.91
CA ARG A 67 23.78 -4.95 -12.26
C ARG A 67 22.37 -4.36 -12.50
N LEU A 68 21.33 -5.06 -12.12
CA LEU A 68 19.93 -4.58 -12.24
C LEU A 68 19.74 -3.29 -11.45
N PHE A 69 20.16 -3.26 -10.18
CA PHE A 69 20.02 -2.09 -9.33
C PHE A 69 20.82 -0.90 -9.86
N SER A 70 22.06 -1.12 -10.37
CA SER A 70 22.86 -0.05 -10.98
C SER A 70 22.21 0.55 -12.25
N LEU A 71 21.52 -0.28 -13.06
CA LEU A 71 20.74 0.23 -14.20
C LEU A 71 19.56 1.08 -13.74
N ALA A 72 18.86 0.64 -12.70
CA ALA A 72 17.73 1.36 -12.10
C ALA A 72 18.18 2.70 -11.49
N GLU A 73 19.28 2.71 -10.71
CA GLU A 73 19.86 3.95 -10.16
C GLU A 73 20.28 4.92 -11.27
N ALA A 74 20.99 4.42 -12.28
CA ALA A 74 21.45 5.26 -13.40
C ALA A 74 20.27 5.93 -14.12
N HIS A 75 19.17 5.21 -14.32
CA HIS A 75 17.97 5.74 -14.96
C HIS A 75 17.37 6.91 -14.18
N VAL A 76 17.13 6.75 -12.87
CA VAL A 76 16.50 7.83 -12.08
C VAL A 76 17.41 9.06 -11.95
N LEU A 77 18.73 8.87 -11.93
CA LEU A 77 19.69 9.97 -11.99
C LEU A 77 19.63 10.70 -13.34
N GLU A 78 19.58 9.94 -14.45
CA GLU A 78 19.46 10.48 -15.81
C GLU A 78 18.19 11.31 -16.00
N VAL A 79 17.07 10.88 -15.41
CA VAL A 79 15.79 11.59 -15.48
C VAL A 79 15.62 12.70 -14.44
N GLY A 80 16.68 12.99 -13.65
CA GLY A 80 16.78 14.20 -12.83
C GLY A 80 16.66 14.01 -11.32
N ALA A 81 16.68 12.78 -10.81
CA ALA A 81 16.63 12.56 -9.37
C ALA A 81 17.82 13.21 -8.65
N ARG A 82 17.55 13.86 -7.51
CA ARG A 82 18.51 14.47 -6.58
C ARG A 82 18.51 13.83 -5.20
N LYS A 83 17.54 12.97 -4.93
CA LYS A 83 17.44 12.08 -3.79
C LYS A 83 17.09 10.70 -4.32
N LEU A 84 17.73 9.66 -3.83
CA LEU A 84 17.47 8.29 -4.21
C LEU A 84 16.89 7.54 -3.04
N GLU A 85 15.84 6.77 -3.30
CA GLU A 85 15.18 5.93 -2.31
C GLU A 85 15.15 4.48 -2.76
N THR A 86 15.17 3.59 -1.79
CA THR A 86 14.95 2.15 -1.97
C THR A 86 14.37 1.57 -0.69
N PHE A 87 13.95 0.33 -0.75
CA PHE A 87 13.50 -0.39 0.44
C PHE A 87 14.08 -1.80 0.49
N ALA A 88 14.21 -2.33 1.69
CA ALA A 88 14.64 -3.69 1.94
C ALA A 88 14.05 -4.21 3.25
N HIS A 89 13.91 -5.52 3.38
CA HIS A 89 13.56 -6.11 4.67
C HIS A 89 14.70 -5.92 5.67
N GLU A 90 14.36 -5.53 6.89
CA GLU A 90 15.33 -5.33 7.99
C GLU A 90 16.15 -6.59 8.21
N GLY A 91 17.47 -6.43 8.42
CA GLY A 91 18.43 -7.51 8.60
C GLY A 91 18.73 -8.33 7.34
N SER A 92 18.10 -8.03 6.20
CA SER A 92 18.25 -8.80 4.97
C SER A 92 19.59 -8.52 4.25
N VAL A 93 19.90 -9.36 3.26
CA VAL A 93 20.99 -9.12 2.31
C VAL A 93 20.74 -7.82 1.53
N GLY A 94 19.48 -7.51 1.20
CA GLY A 94 19.09 -6.29 0.49
C GLY A 94 19.42 -5.04 1.28
N GLU A 95 19.17 -5.00 2.58
CA GLU A 95 19.51 -3.86 3.43
C GLU A 95 21.03 -3.65 3.51
N ARG A 96 21.79 -4.72 3.74
CA ARG A 96 23.27 -4.65 3.72
C ARG A 96 23.82 -4.19 2.38
N PHE A 97 23.21 -4.64 1.28
CA PHE A 97 23.56 -4.23 -0.08
C PHE A 97 23.32 -2.72 -0.29
N ALA A 98 22.19 -2.18 0.18
CA ALA A 98 21.87 -0.76 0.11
C ALA A 98 22.84 0.07 0.96
N HIS A 99 23.12 -0.35 2.21
CA HIS A 99 24.10 0.32 3.06
C HIS A 99 25.50 0.36 2.43
N ALA A 100 25.94 -0.73 1.79
CA ALA A 100 27.23 -0.76 1.08
C ALA A 100 27.30 0.23 -0.12
N ARG A 101 26.14 0.75 -0.56
CA ARG A 101 26.02 1.79 -1.59
C ARG A 101 25.77 3.19 -1.03
N GLY A 102 25.90 3.38 0.28
CA GLY A 102 25.75 4.66 0.94
C GLY A 102 24.31 5.06 1.24
N TYR A 103 23.34 4.14 1.08
CA TYR A 103 21.99 4.38 1.56
C TYR A 103 21.95 4.29 3.08
N VAL A 104 21.22 5.18 3.71
CA VAL A 104 20.95 5.18 5.15
C VAL A 104 19.46 5.04 5.40
N ARG A 105 19.09 4.38 6.48
CA ARG A 105 17.69 4.21 6.85
C ARG A 105 17.09 5.58 7.17
N SER A 106 15.98 5.91 6.48
CA SER A 106 15.17 7.10 6.77
C SER A 106 13.95 6.73 7.61
N ARG A 107 13.27 5.64 7.27
CA ARG A 107 12.02 5.22 7.91
C ARG A 107 11.92 3.70 8.02
N SER A 108 10.88 3.25 8.72
CA SER A 108 10.55 1.83 8.81
C SER A 108 9.03 1.64 8.71
N GLU A 109 8.62 0.60 8.01
CA GLU A 109 7.24 0.14 7.95
C GLU A 109 7.10 -1.23 8.58
N ARG A 110 6.07 -1.41 9.36
CA ARG A 110 5.68 -2.71 9.92
C ARG A 110 4.60 -3.34 9.07
N PHE A 111 4.92 -4.46 8.44
CA PHE A 111 3.93 -5.32 7.80
C PHE A 111 3.44 -6.35 8.80
N SER A 112 2.13 -6.45 8.90
CA SER A 112 1.44 -7.37 9.79
C SER A 112 0.39 -8.15 9.01
N SER A 113 0.07 -9.36 9.45
CA SER A 113 -1.00 -10.15 8.84
C SER A 113 -1.99 -10.70 9.87
N LEU A 114 -3.17 -11.02 9.37
CA LEU A 114 -4.29 -11.57 10.12
C LEU A 114 -4.96 -12.69 9.31
N ASP A 115 -5.30 -13.81 9.92
CA ASP A 115 -6.28 -14.76 9.35
C ASP A 115 -7.70 -14.24 9.66
N PRO A 116 -8.46 -13.75 8.66
CA PRO A 116 -9.77 -13.17 8.91
C PRO A 116 -10.80 -14.19 9.41
N ARG A 117 -10.58 -15.49 9.17
CA ARG A 117 -11.47 -16.57 9.61
C ARG A 117 -11.32 -16.85 11.12
N ALA A 118 -10.17 -16.47 11.71
CA ALA A 118 -9.87 -16.58 13.12
C ALA A 118 -10.04 -15.27 13.90
N ALA A 119 -10.46 -14.19 13.22
CA ALA A 119 -10.65 -12.88 13.85
C ALA A 119 -11.81 -12.87 14.83
N ASP A 120 -11.64 -12.18 15.95
CA ASP A 120 -12.75 -11.96 16.90
C ASP A 120 -13.70 -10.86 16.39
N LEU A 121 -14.81 -11.29 15.83
CA LEU A 121 -15.88 -10.43 15.34
C LEU A 121 -17.06 -10.30 16.32
N SER A 122 -16.94 -10.82 17.54
CA SER A 122 -18.05 -10.87 18.51
C SER A 122 -18.64 -9.51 18.83
N ARG A 123 -17.83 -8.45 18.81
CA ARG A 123 -18.26 -7.07 19.10
C ARG A 123 -18.77 -6.31 17.88
N LEU A 124 -18.61 -6.84 16.66
CA LEU A 124 -19.02 -6.14 15.45
C LEU A 124 -20.52 -5.83 15.40
N PRO A 125 -21.45 -6.76 15.73
CA PRO A 125 -22.88 -6.47 15.68
C PRO A 125 -23.31 -5.37 16.67
N GLU A 126 -22.69 -5.29 17.83
CA GLU A 126 -22.93 -4.22 18.80
C GLU A 126 -22.40 -2.88 18.29
N LEU A 127 -21.18 -2.87 17.72
CA LEU A 127 -20.57 -1.68 17.13
C LEU A 127 -21.41 -1.16 15.94
N GLU A 128 -21.86 -2.03 15.04
CA GLU A 128 -22.74 -1.67 13.92
C GLU A 128 -24.04 -1.02 14.42
N ARG A 129 -24.66 -1.58 15.45
CA ARG A 129 -25.88 -1.03 16.06
C ARG A 129 -25.65 0.32 16.72
N ALA A 130 -24.57 0.43 17.51
CA ALA A 130 -24.21 1.69 18.18
C ALA A 130 -23.92 2.80 17.16
N LYS A 131 -23.15 2.51 16.12
CA LYS A 131 -22.83 3.47 15.06
C LYS A 131 -24.05 3.78 14.19
N GLY A 132 -24.94 2.82 13.95
CA GLY A 132 -26.23 3.03 13.30
C GLY A 132 -27.09 4.04 14.05
N ALA A 133 -27.14 3.97 15.38
CA ALA A 133 -27.85 4.94 16.20
C ALA A 133 -27.23 6.36 16.15
N GLU A 134 -25.93 6.46 15.84
CA GLU A 134 -25.24 7.74 15.59
C GLU A 134 -25.38 8.24 14.13
N GLY A 135 -26.10 7.50 13.26
CA GLY A 135 -26.28 7.84 11.85
C GLY A 135 -25.16 7.39 10.93
N PHE A 136 -24.33 6.41 11.34
CA PHE A 136 -23.27 5.81 10.51
C PHE A 136 -23.61 4.40 10.07
N ARG A 137 -23.25 4.05 8.84
CA ARG A 137 -23.52 2.74 8.27
C ARG A 137 -22.31 2.22 7.48
N ALA A 138 -21.83 1.03 7.81
CA ALA A 138 -20.81 0.35 7.02
C ALA A 138 -21.47 -0.40 5.86
N VAL A 139 -20.99 -0.19 4.65
CA VAL A 139 -21.47 -0.84 3.43
C VAL A 139 -20.28 -1.34 2.61
N PRO A 140 -20.45 -2.40 1.79
CA PRO A 140 -19.40 -2.78 0.84
C PRO A 140 -19.17 -1.67 -0.19
N LEU A 141 -17.96 -1.57 -0.73
CA LEU A 141 -17.58 -0.53 -1.70
C LEU A 141 -18.54 -0.48 -2.90
N ARG A 142 -19.01 -1.62 -3.40
CA ARG A 142 -20.00 -1.67 -4.50
C ARG A 142 -21.23 -0.79 -4.27
N ALA A 143 -21.66 -0.62 -3.02
CA ALA A 143 -22.81 0.23 -2.68
C ALA A 143 -22.50 1.74 -2.74
N ALA A 144 -21.22 2.11 -2.79
CA ALA A 144 -20.74 3.49 -2.90
C ALA A 144 -19.93 3.74 -4.18
N ARG A 145 -19.83 2.75 -5.09
CA ARG A 145 -19.00 2.80 -6.30
C ARG A 145 -19.37 3.96 -7.23
N GLU A 146 -20.61 4.37 -7.22
CA GLU A 146 -21.12 5.48 -8.04
C GLU A 146 -20.71 6.87 -7.48
N ARG A 147 -19.92 6.93 -6.40
CA ARG A 147 -19.50 8.16 -5.72
C ARG A 147 -17.98 8.34 -5.70
N PRO A 148 -17.27 8.15 -6.83
CA PRO A 148 -15.80 8.11 -6.82
C PRO A 148 -15.18 9.44 -6.35
N ARG A 149 -15.78 10.59 -6.65
CA ARG A 149 -15.27 11.90 -6.20
C ARG A 149 -15.36 12.09 -4.68
N GLU A 150 -16.42 11.59 -4.05
CA GLU A 150 -16.59 11.65 -2.61
C GLU A 150 -15.63 10.68 -1.91
N LEU A 151 -15.43 9.49 -2.47
CA LEU A 151 -14.46 8.49 -2.00
C LEU A 151 -13.03 9.02 -2.12
N HIS A 152 -12.69 9.64 -3.26
CA HIS A 152 -11.39 10.30 -3.43
C HIS A 152 -11.16 11.39 -2.38
N ALA A 153 -12.17 12.19 -2.04
CA ALA A 153 -12.02 13.22 -1.03
C ALA A 153 -11.67 12.64 0.36
N VAL A 154 -12.25 11.47 0.73
CA VAL A 154 -11.87 10.74 1.95
C VAL A 154 -10.45 10.20 1.84
N TYR A 155 -10.13 9.56 0.73
CA TYR A 155 -8.81 8.97 0.46
C TYR A 155 -7.71 10.02 0.54
N ALA A 156 -7.82 11.09 -0.24
CA ALA A 156 -6.82 12.16 -0.34
C ALA A 156 -6.60 12.91 0.99
N GLU A 157 -7.65 13.08 1.81
CA GLU A 157 -7.48 13.66 3.14
C GLU A 157 -6.72 12.73 4.08
N CYS A 158 -6.98 11.42 3.99
CA CYS A 158 -6.29 10.41 4.80
C CYS A 158 -4.84 10.22 4.36
N GLU A 159 -4.58 10.18 3.05
CA GLU A 159 -3.23 10.09 2.48
C GLU A 159 -2.35 11.27 2.91
N ALA A 160 -2.88 12.48 2.88
CA ALA A 160 -2.15 13.69 3.30
C ALA A 160 -1.75 13.69 4.79
N ASP A 161 -2.32 12.81 5.60
CA ASP A 161 -1.98 12.66 7.02
C ASP A 161 -1.07 11.46 7.29
N MET A 162 -0.73 10.70 6.24
CA MET A 162 0.23 9.61 6.38
C MET A 162 1.64 10.18 6.58
N PRO A 163 2.43 9.59 7.49
CA PRO A 163 3.81 10.00 7.66
C PRO A 163 4.59 9.80 6.35
N ALA A 164 5.36 10.79 5.92
CA ALA A 164 6.22 10.77 4.74
C ALA A 164 7.51 11.57 4.99
N ASP A 165 8.62 11.21 4.31
CA ASP A 165 9.90 11.93 4.43
C ASP A 165 9.89 13.27 3.66
N ASP A 166 9.18 13.32 2.56
CA ASP A 166 8.98 14.51 1.74
C ASP A 166 7.49 14.87 1.72
N ALA A 167 7.19 16.15 1.58
CA ALA A 167 5.80 16.59 1.41
C ALA A 167 5.19 15.91 0.18
N VAL A 168 4.09 15.20 0.41
CA VAL A 168 3.37 14.46 -0.62
C VAL A 168 2.38 15.41 -1.30
N THR A 169 2.45 15.50 -2.61
CA THR A 169 1.38 16.09 -3.41
C THR A 169 0.23 15.08 -3.44
N ARG A 170 -0.94 15.51 -3.03
CA ARG A 170 -2.13 14.64 -3.06
C ARG A 170 -2.32 14.06 -4.46
N LEU A 171 -2.64 12.78 -4.54
CA LEU A 171 -3.09 12.18 -5.78
C LEU A 171 -4.25 12.97 -6.37
N GLY A 172 -4.10 13.46 -7.59
CA GLY A 172 -5.19 14.05 -8.34
C GLY A 172 -6.32 13.02 -8.53
N TYR A 173 -7.55 13.50 -8.68
CA TYR A 173 -8.70 12.61 -8.83
C TYR A 173 -8.54 11.62 -9.99
N GLU A 174 -8.07 12.08 -11.14
CA GLU A 174 -7.91 11.23 -12.33
C GLU A 174 -6.80 10.17 -12.14
N GLU A 175 -5.73 10.52 -11.46
CA GLU A 175 -4.63 9.60 -11.14
C GLU A 175 -5.06 8.56 -10.12
N TRP A 176 -5.72 8.98 -9.04
CA TRP A 176 -6.28 8.07 -8.06
C TRP A 176 -7.33 7.14 -8.68
N LEU A 177 -8.16 7.67 -9.59
CA LEU A 177 -9.17 6.88 -10.28
C LEU A 177 -8.51 5.74 -11.05
N GLN A 178 -7.47 6.06 -11.84
CA GLN A 178 -6.75 5.09 -12.65
C GLN A 178 -5.92 4.12 -11.80
N GLU A 179 -5.14 4.63 -10.85
CA GLU A 179 -4.16 3.83 -10.12
C GLU A 179 -4.81 2.94 -9.05
N THR A 180 -5.75 3.51 -8.29
CA THR A 180 -6.34 2.84 -7.12
C THR A 180 -7.76 2.33 -7.39
N PHE A 181 -8.65 3.22 -7.83
CA PHE A 181 -10.07 2.91 -7.86
C PHE A 181 -10.45 1.96 -9.00
N GLU A 182 -9.76 2.01 -10.12
CA GLU A 182 -9.93 1.11 -11.27
C GLU A 182 -8.98 -0.10 -11.21
N SER A 183 -8.19 -0.24 -10.13
CA SER A 183 -7.36 -1.42 -9.92
C SER A 183 -8.21 -2.69 -10.01
N PRO A 184 -7.82 -3.67 -10.85
CA PRO A 184 -8.54 -4.92 -10.99
C PRO A 184 -8.46 -5.81 -9.74
N ASP A 185 -7.56 -5.47 -8.81
CA ASP A 185 -7.38 -6.17 -7.54
C ASP A 185 -8.18 -5.52 -6.41
N LEU A 186 -8.66 -4.27 -6.57
CA LEU A 186 -9.55 -3.63 -5.59
C LEU A 186 -10.90 -4.37 -5.54
N ASP A 187 -11.18 -4.95 -4.39
CA ASP A 187 -12.36 -5.80 -4.22
C ASP A 187 -13.55 -5.02 -3.69
N ASP A 188 -14.61 -4.97 -4.48
CA ASP A 188 -15.84 -4.22 -4.18
C ASP A 188 -16.66 -4.79 -3.02
N ASP A 189 -16.51 -6.08 -2.73
CA ASP A 189 -17.26 -6.79 -1.70
C ASP A 189 -16.50 -6.90 -0.39
N ALA A 190 -15.17 -7.04 -0.44
CA ALA A 190 -14.31 -7.08 0.72
C ALA A 190 -13.95 -5.68 1.25
N SER A 191 -13.90 -4.68 0.37
CA SER A 191 -13.71 -3.28 0.76
C SER A 191 -14.95 -2.71 1.42
N THR A 192 -14.75 -1.86 2.43
CA THR A 192 -15.85 -1.25 3.20
C THR A 192 -15.78 0.28 3.14
N VAL A 193 -16.92 0.91 2.98
CA VAL A 193 -17.13 2.35 3.14
C VAL A 193 -18.07 2.60 4.31
N VAL A 194 -17.76 3.59 5.15
CA VAL A 194 -18.68 4.06 6.18
C VAL A 194 -19.34 5.33 5.69
N LEU A 195 -20.65 5.29 5.63
CA LEU A 195 -21.53 6.39 5.22
C LEU A 195 -22.10 7.11 6.46
N ALA A 196 -22.25 8.42 6.37
CA ALA A 196 -22.90 9.26 7.38
C ALA A 196 -24.15 9.92 6.78
N GLY A 197 -25.24 10.00 7.55
CA GLY A 197 -26.50 10.65 7.14
C GLY A 197 -27.01 10.13 5.79
N GLU A 198 -27.27 11.07 4.87
CA GLU A 198 -27.77 10.78 3.53
C GLU A 198 -26.64 10.34 2.57
N GLU A 199 -25.96 9.21 2.88
CA GLU A 199 -25.04 8.52 1.97
C GLU A 199 -23.64 9.17 1.79
N ARG A 200 -23.20 10.08 2.68
CA ARG A 200 -21.88 10.72 2.59
C ARG A 200 -20.77 9.76 3.05
N PRO A 201 -19.76 9.41 2.22
CA PRO A 201 -18.59 8.67 2.66
C PRO A 201 -17.78 9.48 3.68
N VAL A 202 -17.42 8.85 4.81
CA VAL A 202 -16.65 9.50 5.89
C VAL A 202 -15.48 8.66 6.38
N ALA A 203 -15.49 7.36 6.10
CA ALA A 203 -14.36 6.47 6.34
C ALA A 203 -14.37 5.33 5.31
N LEU A 204 -13.21 4.73 5.10
CA LEU A 204 -13.04 3.61 4.18
C LEU A 204 -12.00 2.60 4.69
N CYS A 205 -12.11 1.37 4.21
CA CYS A 205 -11.12 0.33 4.28
C CYS A 205 -11.11 -0.40 2.93
N PHE A 206 -10.10 -0.15 2.11
CA PHE A 206 -9.93 -0.75 0.79
C PHE A 206 -9.05 -1.98 0.89
N LEU A 207 -9.51 -3.08 0.30
CA LEU A 207 -8.77 -4.33 0.19
C LEU A 207 -8.52 -4.65 -1.28
N GLU A 208 -7.27 -4.88 -1.62
CA GLU A 208 -6.87 -5.56 -2.84
C GLU A 208 -6.82 -7.06 -2.58
N VAL A 209 -7.36 -7.86 -3.49
CA VAL A 209 -7.56 -9.30 -3.29
C VAL A 209 -6.95 -10.10 -4.42
N ASP A 210 -6.03 -10.97 -4.09
CA ASP A 210 -5.62 -12.10 -4.93
C ASP A 210 -6.49 -13.31 -4.59
N ARG A 211 -7.52 -13.53 -5.42
CA ARG A 211 -8.48 -14.61 -5.21
C ARG A 211 -7.87 -15.99 -5.43
N ASP A 212 -6.89 -16.09 -6.33
CA ASP A 212 -6.22 -17.36 -6.65
C ASP A 212 -5.32 -17.78 -5.48
N ALA A 213 -4.62 -16.82 -4.88
CA ALA A 213 -3.82 -17.05 -3.69
C ALA A 213 -4.65 -17.08 -2.40
N GLY A 214 -5.90 -16.56 -2.40
CA GLY A 214 -6.72 -16.44 -1.19
C GLY A 214 -6.18 -15.45 -0.17
N VAL A 215 -5.50 -14.39 -0.63
CA VAL A 215 -4.81 -13.41 0.20
C VAL A 215 -5.31 -12.00 -0.17
N ALA A 216 -5.36 -11.09 0.81
CA ALA A 216 -5.68 -9.69 0.60
C ALA A 216 -4.60 -8.77 1.17
N GLU A 217 -4.51 -7.56 0.64
CA GLU A 217 -3.74 -6.47 1.21
C GLU A 217 -4.67 -5.29 1.52
N ASN A 218 -4.55 -4.73 2.71
CA ASN A 218 -5.24 -3.50 3.06
C ASN A 218 -4.49 -2.32 2.46
N GLU A 219 -4.95 -1.87 1.33
CA GLU A 219 -4.39 -0.76 0.57
C GLU A 219 -4.53 0.54 1.37
N MET A 220 -5.75 0.88 1.81
CA MET A 220 -6.00 2.09 2.58
C MET A 220 -7.01 1.84 3.69
N THR A 221 -6.78 2.43 4.87
CA THR A 221 -7.81 2.61 5.90
C THR A 221 -7.75 4.04 6.40
N GLY A 222 -8.86 4.74 6.32
CA GLY A 222 -8.90 6.13 6.72
C GLY A 222 -10.26 6.62 7.18
N THR A 223 -10.25 7.75 7.89
CA THR A 223 -11.44 8.48 8.35
C THR A 223 -11.20 9.97 8.20
N LEU A 224 -12.14 10.69 7.62
CA LEU A 224 -12.11 12.16 7.55
C LEU A 224 -11.80 12.78 8.92
N ARG A 225 -10.96 13.79 8.97
CA ARG A 225 -10.50 14.43 10.23
C ARG A 225 -11.66 14.81 11.15
N SER A 226 -12.74 15.38 10.59
CA SER A 226 -13.94 15.78 11.33
C SER A 226 -14.74 14.62 11.93
N PHE A 227 -14.44 13.38 11.54
CA PHE A 227 -15.12 12.16 11.99
C PHE A 227 -14.20 11.22 12.79
N ARG A 228 -12.95 11.60 13.04
CA ARG A 228 -11.99 10.78 13.80
C ARG A 228 -12.40 10.60 15.26
N LEU A 229 -11.76 9.62 15.91
CA LEU A 229 -11.98 9.27 17.32
C LEU A 229 -13.41 8.77 17.62
N ARG A 230 -14.20 8.46 16.61
CA ARG A 230 -15.54 7.88 16.73
C ARG A 230 -15.59 6.36 16.46
N GLY A 231 -14.44 5.71 16.27
CA GLY A 231 -14.35 4.26 16.00
C GLY A 231 -14.74 3.84 14.57
N LEU A 232 -14.82 4.78 13.61
CA LEU A 232 -15.28 4.48 12.24
C LEU A 232 -14.24 3.66 11.44
N ALA A 233 -12.94 3.91 11.61
CA ALA A 233 -11.89 3.08 11.03
C ALA A 233 -11.97 1.64 11.54
N ARG A 234 -12.23 1.44 12.84
CA ARG A 234 -12.47 0.12 13.44
C ARG A 234 -13.67 -0.56 12.81
N LEU A 235 -14.79 0.15 12.69
CA LEU A 235 -15.99 -0.36 12.05
C LEU A 235 -15.70 -0.82 10.62
N ALA A 236 -15.04 0.02 9.81
CA ALA A 236 -14.68 -0.30 8.44
C ALA A 236 -13.79 -1.55 8.36
N LYS A 237 -12.70 -1.61 9.16
CA LYS A 237 -11.79 -2.77 9.17
C LYS A 237 -12.47 -4.05 9.61
N LEU A 238 -13.28 -4.04 10.68
CA LEU A 238 -14.00 -5.23 11.13
C LEU A 238 -15.01 -5.73 10.08
N ALA A 239 -15.71 -4.81 9.40
CA ALA A 239 -16.63 -5.17 8.32
C ALA A 239 -15.87 -5.77 7.12
N SER A 240 -14.72 -5.20 6.74
CA SER A 240 -13.86 -5.76 5.69
C SER A 240 -13.27 -7.12 6.07
N ILE A 241 -12.83 -7.31 7.32
CA ILE A 241 -12.34 -8.61 7.82
C ILE A 241 -13.45 -9.67 7.73
N ARG A 242 -14.68 -9.34 8.14
CA ARG A 242 -15.84 -10.22 8.00
C ARG A 242 -16.09 -10.59 6.54
N ALA A 243 -16.11 -9.60 5.66
CA ALA A 243 -16.37 -9.82 4.23
C ALA A 243 -15.28 -10.68 3.57
N ALA A 244 -14.01 -10.44 3.88
CA ALA A 244 -12.89 -11.24 3.41
C ALA A 244 -12.99 -12.71 3.89
N ALA A 245 -13.32 -12.94 5.16
CA ALA A 245 -13.55 -14.28 5.70
C ALA A 245 -14.67 -15.03 4.96
N GLN A 246 -15.78 -14.33 4.66
CA GLN A 246 -16.92 -14.88 3.92
C GLN A 246 -16.57 -15.25 2.47
N GLN A 247 -15.58 -14.57 1.89
CA GLN A 247 -15.07 -14.84 0.55
C GLN A 247 -13.97 -15.92 0.52
N GLY A 248 -13.64 -16.52 1.67
CA GLY A 248 -12.62 -17.57 1.77
C GLY A 248 -11.18 -17.06 1.79
N ILE A 249 -10.96 -15.75 1.93
CA ILE A 249 -9.64 -15.19 2.15
C ILE A 249 -9.09 -15.74 3.48
N HIS A 250 -7.83 -16.18 3.44
CA HIS A 250 -7.21 -16.79 4.61
C HIS A 250 -6.10 -15.94 5.25
N GLU A 251 -5.67 -14.88 4.58
CA GLU A 251 -4.69 -13.94 5.12
C GLU A 251 -4.93 -12.52 4.58
N ILE A 252 -4.97 -11.53 5.48
CA ILE A 252 -5.01 -10.10 5.14
C ILE A 252 -3.71 -9.47 5.64
N TRP A 253 -2.97 -8.86 4.74
CA TRP A 253 -1.78 -8.07 5.05
C TRP A 253 -2.11 -6.59 5.21
N THR A 254 -1.29 -5.89 5.99
CA THR A 254 -1.33 -4.43 6.12
C THR A 254 0.07 -3.90 6.42
N GLY A 255 0.48 -2.85 5.70
CA GLY A 255 1.71 -2.10 5.94
C GLY A 255 1.41 -0.78 6.63
N ASN A 256 2.18 -0.42 7.66
CA ASN A 256 2.04 0.88 8.31
C ASN A 256 3.41 1.40 8.74
N ASP A 257 3.61 2.68 8.54
CA ASP A 257 4.76 3.38 9.07
C ASP A 257 4.86 3.21 10.59
N ALA A 258 6.10 3.08 11.10
CA ALA A 258 6.37 2.89 12.51
C ALA A 258 5.91 4.08 13.38
N GLU A 259 5.74 5.26 12.80
CA GLU A 259 5.24 6.45 13.48
C GLU A 259 3.72 6.54 13.51
N ASN A 260 3.02 5.77 12.69
CA ASN A 260 1.55 5.71 12.68
C ASN A 260 1.00 4.89 13.86
N ARG A 261 1.28 5.38 15.08
CA ARG A 261 0.93 4.69 16.34
C ARG A 261 -0.56 4.35 16.45
N GLY A 262 -1.41 5.23 15.92
CA GLY A 262 -2.86 5.03 15.98
C GLY A 262 -3.31 3.82 15.17
N MET A 263 -2.83 3.67 13.94
CA MET A 263 -3.16 2.54 13.09
C MET A 263 -2.50 1.25 13.57
N LEU A 264 -1.24 1.34 14.04
CA LEU A 264 -0.55 0.20 14.63
C LEU A 264 -1.30 -0.36 15.84
N ALA A 265 -1.77 0.50 16.76
CA ALA A 265 -2.55 0.08 17.92
C ALA A 265 -3.90 -0.54 17.51
N LEU A 266 -4.58 0.04 16.52
CA LEU A 266 -5.82 -0.51 16.00
C LEU A 266 -5.60 -1.90 15.38
N ASN A 267 -4.54 -2.08 14.58
CA ASN A 267 -4.23 -3.36 13.97
C ASN A 267 -3.88 -4.42 15.04
N ASP A 268 -3.07 -4.08 16.04
CA ASP A 268 -2.73 -4.99 17.14
C ASP A 268 -3.98 -5.44 17.92
N GLU A 269 -4.92 -4.51 18.17
CA GLU A 269 -6.21 -4.79 18.82
C GLU A 269 -7.11 -5.70 17.98
N LEU A 270 -7.11 -5.53 16.65
CA LEU A 270 -7.88 -6.36 15.73
C LEU A 270 -7.25 -7.75 15.51
N GLY A 271 -6.08 -7.99 16.08
CA GLY A 271 -5.41 -9.30 16.04
C GLY A 271 -4.38 -9.45 14.92
N TYR A 272 -4.04 -8.39 14.18
CA TYR A 272 -2.90 -8.44 13.26
C TYR A 272 -1.61 -8.73 14.02
N ARG A 273 -0.75 -9.55 13.44
CA ARG A 273 0.56 -9.91 14.02
C ARG A 273 1.70 -9.43 13.14
N PRO A 274 2.73 -8.80 13.69
CA PRO A 274 3.91 -8.39 12.94
C PRO A 274 4.57 -9.58 12.25
N ARG A 275 4.95 -9.38 10.99
CA ARG A 275 5.62 -10.37 10.13
C ARG A 275 6.96 -9.87 9.62
N ILE A 276 6.98 -8.68 9.07
CA ILE A 276 8.13 -8.12 8.39
C ILE A 276 8.29 -6.66 8.80
N VAL A 277 9.50 -6.21 8.98
CA VAL A 277 9.84 -4.79 9.00
C VAL A 277 10.56 -4.47 7.71
N ARG A 278 10.04 -3.49 6.97
CA ARG A 278 10.65 -2.94 5.77
C ARG A 278 11.36 -1.64 6.14
N ALA A 279 12.68 -1.59 5.91
CA ALA A 279 13.45 -0.37 6.01
C ALA A 279 13.29 0.41 4.70
N GLN A 280 12.89 1.66 4.79
CA GLN A 280 13.04 2.65 3.73
C GLN A 280 14.41 3.28 3.88
N LEU A 281 15.17 3.34 2.79
CA LEU A 281 16.55 3.80 2.79
C LEU A 281 16.71 4.90 1.73
N ALA A 282 17.45 5.94 2.07
CA ALA A 282 17.67 7.07 1.18
C ALA A 282 19.14 7.46 1.11
N ARG A 283 19.54 8.06 -0.01
CA ARG A 283 20.83 8.73 -0.16
C ARG A 283 20.74 9.94 -1.09
N ALA A 284 21.60 10.94 -0.89
CA ALA A 284 21.85 11.95 -1.90
C ALA A 284 22.77 11.37 -2.99
N PRO A 285 22.67 11.77 -4.25
CA PRO A 285 23.66 11.46 -5.26
C PRO A 285 25.02 12.04 -4.86
N SER A 286 26.08 11.28 -5.09
CA SER A 286 27.48 11.73 -4.91
C SER A 286 27.90 12.69 -6.02
#